data_e1160634af59fb2ddbb329dc94fda0cc
#
_entry.id   e1160634af59fb2ddbb329dc94fda0cc
#
_cell.length_a   1.000
_cell.length_b   1.000
_cell.length_c   1.000
_cell.angle_alpha   90.00
_cell.angle_beta   90.00
_cell.angle_gamma   90.00
#
_symmetry.space_group_name_H-M   'P 1'
#
loop_
_entity.id
_entity.type
_entity.pdbx_description
1 polymer ?
#
loop_
_entity_poly.entity_id
_entity_poly.type
_entity_poly.pdbx_seq_one_letter_code
_entity_poly.pdbx_strand_id
1 'polypeptide(L)'
;MAVYKIFPEKSATLYSYYPTLNTGLDEILELSTFESITSTNEVSRIITKFPDSEINDIITNKVGTASFDAYLKFYLANASSLPLNYKIFCHPLASDWNVGTGRLANLPITTDGVSWGYTQESGSGVWFNPLAFPAGQTGSYQSGSNVGGGLWWTGSQYQATQSFTRISDKDIELKVTNTVNAWNSSSIANYGFILKH
;
A
#
# COMPACT_ATOMS: atom_id res chain seq x y z
N MET A 1 -15.49 13.24 -22.09
CA MET A 1 -15.13 12.23 -21.08
C MET A 1 -15.10 12.92 -19.74
N ALA A 2 -15.83 12.43 -18.73
CA ALA A 2 -15.79 12.99 -17.37
C ALA A 2 -14.62 12.33 -16.60
N VAL A 3 -13.97 13.11 -15.73
CA VAL A 3 -12.92 12.62 -14.84
C VAL A 3 -13.31 13.00 -13.41
N TYR A 4 -13.34 12.01 -12.54
CA TYR A 4 -13.58 12.18 -11.11
C TYR A 4 -12.30 11.87 -10.34
N LYS A 5 -12.03 12.65 -9.29
CA LYS A 5 -10.85 12.46 -8.43
C LYS A 5 -11.32 12.19 -7.01
N ILE A 6 -10.75 11.16 -6.39
CA ILE A 6 -10.96 10.80 -4.99
C ILE A 6 -9.62 10.93 -4.31
N PHE A 7 -9.62 11.50 -3.11
CA PHE A 7 -8.42 11.58 -2.27
C PHE A 7 -8.43 10.46 -1.23
N PRO A 8 -7.25 9.98 -0.82
CA PRO A 8 -7.19 8.94 0.21
C PRO A 8 -7.72 9.45 1.55
N GLU A 9 -8.45 8.57 2.26
CA GLU A 9 -8.88 8.84 3.65
C GLU A 9 -7.76 8.58 4.66
N LYS A 10 -6.86 7.65 4.34
CA LYS A 10 -5.71 7.31 5.16
C LYS A 10 -4.57 6.74 4.32
N SER A 11 -3.33 7.02 4.72
CA SER A 11 -2.12 6.49 4.10
C SER A 11 -1.03 6.32 5.15
N ALA A 12 -0.08 5.42 4.91
CA ALA A 12 1.10 5.25 5.74
C ALA A 12 2.25 4.60 4.95
N THR A 13 3.46 4.78 5.42
CA THR A 13 4.63 4.02 4.99
C THR A 13 4.94 2.92 6.02
N LEU A 14 5.17 1.71 5.56
CA LEU A 14 5.59 0.58 6.39
C LEU A 14 7.10 0.37 6.22
N TYR A 15 7.87 0.50 7.29
CA TYR A 15 9.33 0.32 7.27
C TYR A 15 9.73 -1.00 7.90
N SER A 16 10.39 -1.89 7.15
CA SER A 16 10.87 -3.18 7.70
C SER A 16 11.93 -2.99 8.79
N TYR A 17 12.74 -1.94 8.66
CA TYR A 17 13.77 -1.58 9.64
C TYR A 17 13.20 -1.10 10.99
N TYR A 18 11.98 -0.55 10.99
CA TYR A 18 11.27 -0.08 12.18
C TYR A 18 9.92 -0.80 12.32
N PRO A 19 9.90 -2.08 12.73
CA PRO A 19 8.70 -2.92 12.61
C PRO A 19 7.50 -2.49 13.47
N THR A 20 7.70 -1.60 14.42
CA THR A 20 6.66 -1.07 15.31
C THR A 20 6.35 0.41 15.07
N LEU A 21 7.12 1.10 14.21
CA LEU A 21 6.96 2.51 13.94
C LEU A 21 5.66 2.77 13.15
N ASN A 22 4.82 3.63 13.69
CA ASN A 22 3.67 4.18 12.97
C ASN A 22 4.06 5.46 12.23
N THR A 23 3.54 5.63 11.01
CA THR A 23 3.80 6.79 10.13
C THR A 23 2.50 7.35 9.53
N GLY A 24 1.39 7.18 10.22
CA GLY A 24 0.06 7.55 9.72
C GLY A 24 -0.16 9.05 9.47
N LEU A 25 0.69 9.90 10.05
CA LEU A 25 0.65 11.35 9.85
C LEU A 25 1.84 11.89 9.04
N ASP A 26 2.63 11.02 8.39
CA ASP A 26 3.65 11.49 7.47
C ASP A 26 3.02 12.10 6.23
N GLU A 27 3.57 13.23 5.82
CA GLU A 27 3.10 14.00 4.65
C GLU A 27 3.67 13.46 3.34
N ILE A 28 4.77 12.70 3.41
CA ILE A 28 5.44 12.10 2.27
C ILE A 28 5.50 10.59 2.49
N LEU A 29 5.02 9.86 1.49
CA LEU A 29 5.07 8.39 1.49
C LEU A 29 6.34 7.93 0.78
N GLU A 30 6.97 6.87 1.30
CA GLU A 30 8.27 6.41 0.82
C GLU A 30 8.23 4.97 0.31
N LEU A 31 8.79 4.76 -0.88
CA LEU A 31 9.16 3.44 -1.40
C LEU A 31 10.67 3.37 -1.50
N SER A 32 11.31 2.58 -0.65
CA SER A 32 12.75 2.43 -0.61
C SER A 32 13.19 0.98 -0.50
N THR A 33 14.41 0.73 -0.93
CA THR A 33 15.15 -0.50 -0.67
C THR A 33 16.59 -0.13 -0.40
N PHE A 34 17.13 -0.57 0.74
CA PHE A 34 18.53 -0.34 1.08
C PHE A 34 19.10 -1.57 1.78
N GLU A 35 20.39 -1.77 1.64
CA GLU A 35 21.12 -2.78 2.37
C GLU A 35 21.56 -2.21 3.73
N SER A 36 21.15 -2.88 4.81
CA SER A 36 21.56 -2.47 6.15
C SER A 36 23.02 -2.86 6.42
N ILE A 37 23.60 -2.31 7.48
CA ILE A 37 24.95 -2.67 7.95
C ILE A 37 25.10 -4.16 8.31
N THR A 38 23.99 -4.87 8.50
CA THR A 38 23.92 -6.32 8.75
C THR A 38 23.75 -7.14 7.49
N SER A 39 23.89 -6.53 6.30
CA SER A 39 23.67 -7.16 4.98
C SER A 39 22.26 -7.73 4.79
N THR A 40 21.29 -7.17 5.46
CA THR A 40 19.87 -7.45 5.22
C THR A 40 19.26 -6.38 4.33
N ASN A 41 18.45 -6.80 3.36
CA ASN A 41 17.70 -5.86 2.53
C ASN A 41 16.50 -5.34 3.31
N GLU A 42 16.54 -4.05 3.64
CA GLU A 42 15.44 -3.34 4.26
C GLU A 42 14.59 -2.67 3.18
N VAL A 43 13.29 -2.68 3.39
CA VAL A 43 12.34 -2.14 2.41
C VAL A 43 11.30 -1.27 3.10
N SER A 44 10.79 -0.28 2.35
CA SER A 44 9.56 0.40 2.72
C SER A 44 8.45 0.09 1.72
N ARG A 45 7.21 0.24 2.16
CA ARG A 45 5.99 0.07 1.36
C ARG A 45 5.00 1.16 1.66
N ILE A 46 4.25 1.56 0.66
CA ILE A 46 3.14 2.49 0.83
C ILE A 46 1.85 1.70 0.95
N ILE A 47 1.01 2.06 1.92
CA ILE A 47 -0.38 1.66 1.98
C ILE A 47 -1.28 2.89 1.93
N THR A 48 -2.41 2.77 1.24
CA THR A 48 -3.36 3.87 1.09
C THR A 48 -4.77 3.35 0.91
N LYS A 49 -5.76 3.98 1.51
CA LYS A 49 -7.17 3.62 1.39
C LYS A 49 -8.00 4.84 0.96
N PHE A 50 -8.97 4.60 0.10
CA PHE A 50 -9.92 5.58 -0.40
C PHE A 50 -11.32 5.32 0.18
N PRO A 51 -12.13 6.38 0.43
CA PRO A 51 -13.44 6.23 1.02
C PRO A 51 -14.39 5.38 0.16
N ASP A 52 -14.96 4.33 0.74
CA ASP A 52 -15.95 3.48 0.07
C ASP A 52 -17.19 4.28 -0.37
N SER A 53 -17.61 5.26 0.42
CA SER A 53 -18.76 6.11 0.13
C SER A 53 -18.57 6.92 -1.16
N GLU A 54 -17.38 7.49 -1.36
CA GLU A 54 -17.09 8.28 -2.58
C GLU A 54 -16.94 7.39 -3.81
N ILE A 55 -16.26 6.24 -3.68
CA ILE A 55 -16.15 5.25 -4.76
C ILE A 55 -17.55 4.81 -5.20
N ASN A 56 -18.40 4.43 -4.25
CA ASN A 56 -19.75 3.95 -4.52
C ASN A 56 -20.63 5.06 -5.12
N ASP A 57 -20.55 6.30 -4.63
CA ASP A 57 -21.30 7.43 -5.20
C ASP A 57 -20.93 7.66 -6.66
N ILE A 58 -19.63 7.69 -6.97
CA ILE A 58 -19.16 7.89 -8.33
C ILE A 58 -19.63 6.76 -9.25
N ILE A 59 -19.43 5.51 -8.84
CA ILE A 59 -19.81 4.36 -9.68
C ILE A 59 -21.32 4.32 -9.87
N THR A 60 -22.11 4.47 -8.81
CA THR A 60 -23.57 4.32 -8.88
C THR A 60 -24.24 5.52 -9.53
N ASN A 61 -23.88 6.74 -9.14
CA ASN A 61 -24.63 7.94 -9.49
C ASN A 61 -24.03 8.73 -10.66
N LYS A 62 -22.74 8.54 -10.98
CA LYS A 62 -22.06 9.29 -12.05
C LYS A 62 -21.70 8.42 -13.23
N VAL A 63 -21.23 7.20 -13.01
CA VAL A 63 -20.86 6.23 -14.05
C VAL A 63 -22.08 5.41 -14.47
N GLY A 64 -22.86 4.91 -13.50
CA GLY A 64 -24.02 4.07 -13.75
C GLY A 64 -23.63 2.76 -14.44
N THR A 65 -24.25 2.48 -15.59
CA THR A 65 -23.98 1.28 -16.40
C THR A 65 -22.84 1.45 -17.41
N ALA A 66 -22.23 2.64 -17.49
CA ALA A 66 -21.14 2.88 -18.43
C ALA A 66 -19.84 2.22 -17.97
N SER A 67 -18.97 1.88 -18.92
CA SER A 67 -17.62 1.43 -18.60
C SER A 67 -16.77 2.60 -18.12
N PHE A 68 -15.82 2.31 -17.24
CA PHE A 68 -14.85 3.27 -16.72
C PHE A 68 -13.47 2.66 -16.61
N ASP A 69 -12.47 3.52 -16.53
CA ASP A 69 -11.12 3.18 -16.12
C ASP A 69 -10.77 3.88 -14.81
N ALA A 70 -10.22 3.14 -13.86
CA ALA A 70 -9.71 3.66 -12.60
C ALA A 70 -8.18 3.62 -12.57
N TYR A 71 -7.57 4.72 -12.13
CA TYR A 71 -6.12 4.86 -12.01
C TYR A 71 -5.75 5.33 -10.62
N LEU A 72 -4.79 4.64 -10.01
CA LEU A 72 -4.12 5.07 -8.78
C LEU A 72 -2.92 5.92 -9.18
N LYS A 73 -2.85 7.17 -8.67
CA LYS A 73 -1.79 8.11 -9.00
C LYS A 73 -1.07 8.58 -7.75
N PHE A 74 0.27 8.64 -7.83
CA PHE A 74 1.12 9.29 -6.85
C PHE A 74 2.07 10.22 -7.58
N TYR A 75 2.24 11.41 -7.03
CA TYR A 75 3.16 12.41 -7.55
C TYR A 75 4.53 12.24 -6.93
N LEU A 76 5.55 12.27 -7.75
CA LEU A 76 6.93 12.14 -7.32
C LEU A 76 7.39 13.42 -6.64
N ALA A 77 7.70 13.34 -5.34
CA ALA A 77 8.30 14.44 -4.60
C ALA A 77 9.82 14.49 -4.77
N ASN A 78 10.47 13.32 -4.69
CA ASN A 78 11.90 13.16 -4.86
C ASN A 78 12.23 11.71 -5.21
N ALA A 79 13.33 11.50 -5.94
CA ALA A 79 13.89 10.18 -6.21
C ALA A 79 15.42 10.24 -6.20
N SER A 80 16.05 9.33 -5.48
CA SER A 80 17.51 9.25 -5.37
C SER A 80 17.98 7.81 -5.40
N SER A 81 19.23 7.59 -5.81
CA SER A 81 19.88 6.26 -5.81
C SER A 81 19.09 5.17 -6.54
N LEU A 82 18.38 5.55 -7.62
CA LEU A 82 17.52 4.64 -8.35
C LEU A 82 18.32 3.55 -9.09
N PRO A 83 17.84 2.29 -9.09
CA PRO A 83 18.35 1.24 -9.95
C PRO A 83 18.21 1.59 -11.43
N LEU A 84 19.02 0.95 -12.28
CA LEU A 84 18.94 1.16 -13.73
C LEU A 84 17.52 0.88 -14.28
N ASN A 85 16.93 -0.20 -13.82
CA ASN A 85 15.55 -0.57 -14.13
C ASN A 85 14.88 -1.10 -12.86
N TYR A 86 13.63 -0.69 -12.62
CA TYR A 86 12.84 -1.20 -11.49
C TYR A 86 11.35 -1.22 -11.82
N LYS A 87 10.58 -1.90 -11.00
CA LYS A 87 9.13 -1.99 -11.12
C LYS A 87 8.49 -1.68 -9.78
N ILE A 88 7.37 -0.99 -9.85
CA ILE A 88 6.47 -0.80 -8.71
C ILE A 88 5.25 -1.67 -8.95
N PHE A 89 4.92 -2.49 -7.98
CA PHE A 89 3.74 -3.35 -7.96
C PHE A 89 2.69 -2.76 -7.02
N CYS A 90 1.43 -2.87 -7.42
CA CYS A 90 0.29 -2.49 -6.60
C CYS A 90 -0.67 -3.67 -6.49
N HIS A 91 -1.14 -3.93 -5.28
CA HIS A 91 -2.15 -4.95 -4.99
C HIS A 91 -3.19 -4.39 -4.03
N PRO A 92 -4.44 -4.90 -4.01
CA PRO A 92 -5.38 -4.60 -2.94
C PRO A 92 -4.96 -5.26 -1.64
N LEU A 93 -5.06 -4.51 -0.54
CA LEU A 93 -4.87 -5.06 0.80
C LEU A 93 -5.97 -6.07 1.14
N ALA A 94 -5.62 -7.09 1.93
CA ALA A 94 -6.51 -8.14 2.36
C ALA A 94 -6.87 -8.07 3.85
N SER A 95 -6.37 -7.07 4.57
CA SER A 95 -6.65 -6.82 5.98
C SER A 95 -6.87 -5.34 6.24
N ASP A 96 -7.84 -5.01 7.11
CA ASP A 96 -8.04 -3.64 7.56
C ASP A 96 -6.91 -3.18 8.49
N TRP A 97 -6.78 -1.86 8.65
CA TRP A 97 -5.68 -1.27 9.40
C TRP A 97 -6.05 0.11 9.96
N ASN A 98 -5.44 0.49 11.08
CA ASN A 98 -5.60 1.79 11.73
C ASN A 98 -4.45 2.73 11.35
N VAL A 99 -4.77 3.97 10.99
CA VAL A 99 -3.77 4.94 10.56
C VAL A 99 -2.78 5.31 11.65
N GLY A 100 -3.26 5.48 12.91
CA GLY A 100 -2.43 5.98 14.02
C GLY A 100 -2.10 7.47 13.92
N THR A 101 -1.24 7.94 14.83
CA THR A 101 -0.85 9.36 14.94
C THR A 101 0.66 9.59 14.83
N GLY A 102 1.41 8.58 14.42
CA GLY A 102 2.87 8.62 14.35
C GLY A 102 3.41 9.29 13.09
N ARG A 103 4.65 9.71 13.22
CA ARG A 103 5.52 10.22 12.14
C ARG A 103 6.89 9.57 12.23
N LEU A 104 7.58 9.43 11.09
CA LEU A 104 8.95 8.90 11.04
C LEU A 104 9.90 9.67 11.98
N ALA A 105 9.71 10.97 12.11
CA ALA A 105 10.55 11.84 12.94
C ALA A 105 10.22 11.81 14.44
N ASN A 106 9.22 11.05 14.89
CA ASN A 106 8.87 11.01 16.32
C ASN A 106 9.95 10.35 17.18
N LEU A 107 10.31 11.02 18.27
CA LEU A 107 11.20 10.49 19.32
C LEU A 107 10.60 10.78 20.71
N PRO A 108 10.19 9.75 21.47
CA PRO A 108 10.24 8.31 21.11
C PRO A 108 9.29 7.97 19.95
N ILE A 109 9.53 6.84 19.29
CA ILE A 109 8.68 6.39 18.19
C ILE A 109 7.24 6.19 18.66
N THR A 110 6.28 6.55 17.82
CA THR A 110 4.85 6.31 18.04
C THR A 110 4.47 4.94 17.50
N THR A 111 3.65 4.20 18.26
CA THR A 111 3.30 2.80 17.96
C THR A 111 1.79 2.53 18.00
N ASP A 112 0.96 3.57 17.88
CA ASP A 112 -0.49 3.56 18.10
C ASP A 112 -1.32 3.20 16.84
N GLY A 113 -0.67 2.82 15.77
CA GLY A 113 -1.32 2.50 14.50
C GLY A 113 -0.55 1.48 13.70
N VAL A 114 -0.90 1.41 12.43
CA VAL A 114 -0.29 0.50 11.48
C VAL A 114 1.23 0.68 11.42
N SER A 115 1.91 -0.45 11.32
CA SER A 115 3.35 -0.52 11.16
C SER A 115 3.72 -1.74 10.30
N TRP A 116 5.01 -1.99 10.12
CA TRP A 116 5.44 -3.20 9.42
C TRP A 116 4.90 -4.47 10.07
N GLY A 117 4.96 -4.58 11.40
CA GLY A 117 4.55 -5.77 12.14
C GLY A 117 3.04 -5.87 12.38
N TYR A 118 2.33 -4.75 12.41
CA TYR A 118 0.98 -4.69 12.98
C TYR A 118 0.02 -3.89 12.11
N THR A 119 -1.26 -4.29 12.12
CA THR A 119 -2.37 -3.55 11.47
C THR A 119 -2.93 -2.44 12.34
N GLN A 120 -2.64 -2.48 13.65
CA GLN A 120 -3.08 -1.55 14.68
C GLN A 120 -1.89 -1.14 15.55
N GLU A 121 -2.13 -0.77 16.79
CA GLU A 121 -1.06 -0.48 17.74
C GLU A 121 -0.11 -1.67 17.94
N SER A 122 1.12 -1.42 18.33
CA SER A 122 2.13 -2.43 18.55
C SER A 122 1.66 -3.49 19.57
N GLY A 123 1.76 -4.76 19.17
CA GLY A 123 1.25 -5.90 19.95
C GLY A 123 -0.19 -6.29 19.64
N SER A 124 -0.92 -5.53 18.84
CA SER A 124 -2.29 -5.80 18.43
C SER A 124 -2.42 -5.93 16.92
N GLY A 125 -3.16 -6.95 16.45
CA GLY A 125 -3.51 -7.07 15.04
C GLY A 125 -2.30 -7.33 14.14
N VAL A 126 -1.72 -8.53 14.22
CA VAL A 126 -0.71 -8.94 13.23
C VAL A 126 -1.32 -9.03 11.84
N TRP A 127 -0.54 -8.71 10.80
CA TRP A 127 -1.01 -8.76 9.41
C TRP A 127 -1.50 -10.14 8.99
N PHE A 128 -0.84 -11.20 9.43
CA PHE A 128 -1.17 -12.58 9.08
C PHE A 128 -0.47 -13.59 10.00
N ASN A 129 -1.00 -14.82 10.01
CA ASN A 129 -0.29 -15.95 10.58
C ASN A 129 0.76 -16.43 9.56
N PRO A 130 2.07 -16.40 9.87
CA PRO A 130 3.12 -16.78 8.91
C PRO A 130 3.07 -18.25 8.49
N LEU A 131 2.34 -19.09 9.21
CA LEU A 131 2.21 -20.52 8.91
C LEU A 131 1.05 -20.83 7.94
N ALA A 132 0.13 -19.89 7.70
CA ALA A 132 -1.03 -20.11 6.84
C ALA A 132 -1.58 -18.79 6.27
N PHE A 133 -1.42 -18.58 4.98
CA PHE A 133 -2.12 -17.51 4.28
C PHE A 133 -3.52 -17.98 3.87
N PRO A 134 -4.56 -17.13 4.01
CA PRO A 134 -5.86 -17.43 3.44
C PRO A 134 -5.76 -17.59 1.91
N ALA A 135 -6.69 -18.34 1.32
CA ALA A 135 -6.71 -18.61 -0.11
C ALA A 135 -6.74 -17.31 -0.93
N GLY A 136 -5.87 -17.21 -1.92
CA GLY A 136 -5.75 -16.03 -2.77
C GLY A 136 -5.03 -14.83 -2.13
N GLN A 137 -4.47 -14.99 -0.95
CA GLN A 137 -3.74 -13.93 -0.24
C GLN A 137 -2.29 -14.33 0.01
N THR A 138 -1.43 -13.34 0.15
CA THR A 138 -0.04 -13.53 0.55
C THR A 138 0.49 -12.29 1.28
N GLY A 139 1.56 -12.49 2.02
CA GLY A 139 2.31 -11.43 2.71
C GLY A 139 3.80 -11.60 2.49
N SER A 140 4.62 -10.75 3.05
CA SER A 140 6.05 -10.97 3.08
C SER A 140 6.45 -11.77 4.29
N TYR A 141 7.19 -12.82 4.04
CA TYR A 141 7.89 -13.55 5.05
C TYR A 141 9.36 -13.11 5.02
N GLN A 142 9.81 -12.42 6.06
CA GLN A 142 11.23 -12.30 6.33
C GLN A 142 11.59 -13.31 7.42
N SER A 143 12.64 -14.08 7.20
CA SER A 143 13.13 -15.04 8.19
C SER A 143 13.57 -14.31 9.46
N GLY A 144 13.08 -14.72 10.60
CA GLY A 144 13.33 -14.08 11.90
C GLY A 144 12.10 -13.42 12.49
N SER A 145 12.28 -12.46 13.38
CA SER A 145 11.20 -11.78 14.12
C SER A 145 10.44 -10.71 13.32
N ASN A 146 10.79 -10.46 12.06
CA ASN A 146 10.24 -9.37 11.26
C ASN A 146 9.19 -9.82 10.22
N VAL A 147 8.27 -10.66 10.64
CA VAL A 147 7.10 -11.03 9.82
C VAL A 147 6.17 -9.84 9.73
N GLY A 148 5.80 -9.42 8.52
CA GLY A 148 4.89 -8.28 8.37
C GLY A 148 4.91 -7.65 6.98
N GLY A 149 4.72 -6.34 6.95
CA GLY A 149 4.76 -5.53 5.73
C GLY A 149 3.53 -5.67 4.84
N GLY A 150 2.39 -6.02 5.43
CA GLY A 150 1.11 -6.09 4.76
C GLY A 150 0.66 -7.50 4.39
N LEU A 151 -0.63 -7.66 4.21
CA LEU A 151 -1.31 -8.82 3.63
C LEU A 151 -2.08 -8.33 2.41
N TRP A 152 -1.95 -9.00 1.25
CA TRP A 152 -2.61 -8.55 0.01
C TRP A 152 -3.14 -9.71 -0.82
N TRP A 153 -4.10 -9.39 -1.68
CA TRP A 153 -4.63 -10.34 -2.65
C TRP A 153 -3.64 -10.59 -3.79
N THR A 154 -3.49 -11.87 -4.15
CA THR A 154 -2.69 -12.33 -5.29
C THR A 154 -3.57 -12.54 -6.51
N GLY A 155 -2.92 -12.73 -7.66
CA GLY A 155 -3.59 -12.98 -8.93
C GLY A 155 -3.39 -11.82 -9.90
N SER A 156 -3.25 -12.15 -11.18
CA SER A 156 -2.97 -11.18 -12.24
C SER A 156 -4.07 -10.12 -12.39
N GLN A 157 -5.31 -10.47 -12.05
CA GLN A 157 -6.46 -9.54 -12.09
C GLN A 157 -6.35 -8.42 -11.04
N TYR A 158 -5.62 -8.63 -9.95
CA TYR A 158 -5.45 -7.68 -8.86
C TYR A 158 -4.11 -6.94 -8.89
N GLN A 159 -3.17 -7.41 -9.71
CA GLN A 159 -1.85 -6.80 -9.80
C GLN A 159 -1.82 -5.71 -10.85
N ALA A 160 -1.50 -4.49 -10.44
CA ALA A 160 -1.09 -3.44 -11.35
C ALA A 160 0.42 -3.20 -11.23
N THR A 161 1.07 -2.86 -12.34
CA THR A 161 2.53 -2.71 -12.39
C THR A 161 2.92 -1.56 -13.30
N GLN A 162 3.92 -0.79 -12.86
CA GLN A 162 4.57 0.22 -13.69
C GLN A 162 6.07 0.01 -13.67
N SER A 163 6.69 0.06 -14.86
CA SER A 163 8.13 -0.05 -15.04
C SER A 163 8.77 1.32 -15.14
N PHE A 164 9.93 1.46 -14.53
CA PHE A 164 10.74 2.67 -14.50
C PHE A 164 12.17 2.36 -14.89
N THR A 165 12.85 3.40 -15.35
CA THR A 165 14.31 3.40 -15.52
C THR A 165 14.88 4.52 -14.65
N ARG A 166 16.19 4.49 -14.37
CA ARG A 166 16.88 5.53 -13.59
C ARG A 166 16.63 6.96 -14.10
N ILE A 167 16.41 7.11 -15.40
CA ILE A 167 16.19 8.42 -16.04
C ILE A 167 14.69 8.73 -16.22
N SER A 168 13.81 7.88 -15.69
CA SER A 168 12.37 8.13 -15.76
C SER A 168 11.98 9.19 -14.71
N ASP A 169 11.64 10.36 -15.19
CA ASP A 169 11.07 11.44 -14.37
C ASP A 169 9.57 11.48 -14.60
N LYS A 170 8.87 10.53 -13.99
CA LYS A 170 7.42 10.40 -14.14
C LYS A 170 6.76 9.91 -12.87
N ASP A 171 5.55 10.37 -12.66
CA ASP A 171 4.68 9.94 -11.57
C ASP A 171 4.29 8.47 -11.68
N ILE A 172 3.86 7.91 -10.55
CA ILE A 172 3.26 6.58 -10.53
C ILE A 172 1.82 6.70 -11.01
N GLU A 173 1.48 5.93 -12.04
CA GLU A 173 0.13 5.82 -12.58
C GLU A 173 -0.19 4.35 -12.88
N LEU A 174 -1.03 3.76 -12.07
CA LEU A 174 -1.36 2.33 -12.11
C LEU A 174 -2.84 2.13 -12.42
N LYS A 175 -3.14 1.39 -13.48
CA LYS A 175 -4.53 1.03 -13.82
C LYS A 175 -5.04 -0.01 -12.83
N VAL A 176 -6.05 0.36 -12.04
CA VAL A 176 -6.62 -0.46 -10.94
C VAL A 176 -8.10 -0.77 -11.14
N THR A 177 -8.60 -0.65 -12.35
CA THR A 177 -10.02 -0.85 -12.70
C THR A 177 -10.58 -2.17 -12.18
N ASN A 178 -9.83 -3.28 -12.34
CA ASN A 178 -10.29 -4.60 -11.89
C ASN A 178 -10.46 -4.67 -10.37
N THR A 179 -9.55 -4.06 -9.62
CA THR A 179 -9.64 -4.00 -8.15
C THR A 179 -10.85 -3.17 -7.72
N VAL A 180 -11.06 -2.00 -8.33
CA VAL A 180 -12.23 -1.14 -8.03
C VAL A 180 -13.54 -1.86 -8.36
N ASN A 181 -13.61 -2.58 -9.47
CA ASN A 181 -14.78 -3.41 -9.80
C ASN A 181 -14.99 -4.54 -8.78
N ALA A 182 -13.91 -5.18 -8.28
CA ALA A 182 -14.01 -6.22 -7.27
C ALA A 182 -14.51 -5.68 -5.92
N TRP A 183 -14.13 -4.45 -5.55
CA TRP A 183 -14.69 -3.76 -4.39
C TRP A 183 -16.17 -3.44 -4.58
N ASN A 184 -16.53 -2.84 -5.72
CA ASN A 184 -17.91 -2.50 -6.03
C ASN A 184 -18.84 -3.72 -6.05
N SER A 185 -18.36 -4.86 -6.53
CA SER A 185 -19.11 -6.13 -6.52
C SER A 185 -19.06 -6.88 -5.20
N SER A 186 -18.39 -6.35 -4.18
CA SER A 186 -18.14 -6.99 -2.90
C SER A 186 -17.42 -8.36 -3.00
N SER A 187 -16.73 -8.62 -4.11
CA SER A 187 -15.90 -9.83 -4.28
C SER A 187 -14.71 -9.85 -3.33
N ILE A 188 -14.16 -8.69 -3.03
CA ILE A 188 -13.17 -8.45 -1.97
C ILE A 188 -13.52 -7.16 -1.23
N ALA A 189 -13.15 -7.08 0.05
CA ALA A 189 -13.33 -5.84 0.83
C ALA A 189 -12.32 -4.77 0.41
N ASN A 190 -12.72 -3.49 0.46
CA ASN A 190 -11.80 -2.37 0.27
C ASN A 190 -11.06 -2.05 1.56
N TYR A 191 -9.87 -2.55 1.70
CA TYR A 191 -8.90 -2.14 2.72
C TYR A 191 -7.79 -1.24 2.15
N GLY A 192 -7.94 -0.84 0.87
CA GLY A 192 -7.00 0.01 0.15
C GLY A 192 -5.98 -0.78 -0.68
N PHE A 193 -4.93 -0.09 -1.04
CA PHE A 193 -3.83 -0.62 -1.85
C PHE A 193 -2.53 -0.70 -1.06
N ILE A 194 -1.67 -1.63 -1.45
CA ILE A 194 -0.27 -1.68 -1.08
C ILE A 194 0.61 -1.52 -2.32
N LEU A 195 1.60 -0.62 -2.25
CA LEU A 195 2.64 -0.45 -3.26
C LEU A 195 3.96 -0.98 -2.72
N LYS A 196 4.70 -1.69 -3.58
CA LYS A 196 5.98 -2.30 -3.23
C LYS A 196 6.88 -2.48 -4.46
N HIS A 197 8.15 -2.68 -4.23
CA HIS A 197 9.13 -3.15 -5.22
C HIS A 197 9.01 -4.63 -5.49
#